data_3a913249d552981300a46b764debce74
#
_entry.id   3a913249d552981300a46b764debce74
#
_cell.length_a   1.000
_cell.length_b   1.000
_cell.length_c   1.000
_cell.angle_alpha   90.00
_cell.angle_beta   90.00
_cell.angle_gamma   90.00
#
_symmetry.space_group_name_H-M   'P 1'
#
loop_
_entity.id
_entity.type
_entity.pdbx_description
1 polymer ?
#
loop_
_entity_poly.entity_id
_entity_poly.type
_entity_poly.pdbx_seq_one_letter_code
_entity_poly.pdbx_strand_id
1 'polypeptide(L)'
;MHRPYFSVVVPTYNRLGRLRHVITAFERQAYPSDAYEVIVISDGSTDGTDAYLETLRSTMQLRWLTQPNQGPAAARNAGVQTAVGEFIVFVDDDVVPEPQLLEEHARSHHETAGEDVVVLGPLLTPEGFVMAPWVRWEQEMLMKQYSAMLRGDWSATARQFYTGNASLRRSHILAAGGFDEGFRRAEDVELAYRLASNGLQFVFNFKAAGMHFADRSYRAWLDAAYTYGRNDVIFARDRKQEWLLPTIRREFLDRHFLVRSLVRACRGRSRLTRMTSAVLKLAADSATLLRASAIEGKAYSGLFNLQYYNGFFDELDDVHFLFKDLENPG
;
A
#
# COMPACT_ATOMS: atom_id res chain seq x y z
N MET A 1 22.02 -15.03 19.95
CA MET A 1 21.04 -15.14 18.86
C MET A 1 21.63 -14.52 17.63
N HIS A 2 21.55 -15.16 16.48
CA HIS A 2 21.95 -14.59 15.19
C HIS A 2 21.04 -13.38 14.92
N ARG A 3 21.62 -12.20 14.70
CA ARG A 3 20.87 -11.00 14.32
C ARG A 3 20.78 -10.96 12.80
N PRO A 4 19.58 -10.90 12.21
CA PRO A 4 19.45 -10.78 10.75
C PRO A 4 20.06 -9.48 10.25
N TYR A 5 20.74 -9.53 9.10
CA TYR A 5 21.22 -8.34 8.41
C TYR A 5 20.13 -7.82 7.45
N PHE A 6 19.72 -6.57 7.63
CA PHE A 6 18.69 -5.95 6.83
C PHE A 6 19.26 -5.04 5.75
N SER A 7 18.69 -5.09 4.55
CA SER A 7 18.80 -4.01 3.57
C SER A 7 17.47 -3.27 3.49
N VAL A 8 17.45 -2.02 3.93
CA VAL A 8 16.28 -1.16 3.83
C VAL A 8 16.26 -0.52 2.44
N VAL A 9 15.21 -0.75 1.66
CA VAL A 9 15.05 -0.19 0.31
C VAL A 9 14.05 0.96 0.34
N VAL A 10 14.53 2.17 -0.02
CA VAL A 10 13.74 3.40 -0.02
C VAL A 10 13.72 3.99 -1.44
N PRO A 11 12.67 3.74 -2.23
CA PRO A 11 12.49 4.41 -3.51
C PRO A 11 12.07 5.86 -3.27
N THR A 12 12.56 6.80 -4.09
CA THR A 12 12.18 8.22 -4.00
C THR A 12 12.09 8.87 -5.37
N TYR A 13 11.12 9.79 -5.51
CA TYR A 13 10.97 10.62 -6.70
C TYR A 13 10.43 12.01 -6.33
N ASN A 14 11.27 13.05 -6.45
CA ASN A 14 10.91 14.44 -6.18
C ASN A 14 10.29 14.67 -4.79
N ARG A 15 10.91 14.07 -3.75
CA ARG A 15 10.44 14.16 -2.35
C ARG A 15 11.60 14.39 -1.37
N LEU A 16 12.59 15.17 -1.75
CA LEU A 16 13.79 15.44 -0.93
C LEU A 16 13.45 15.81 0.52
N GLY A 17 12.44 16.67 0.73
CA GLY A 17 12.04 17.10 2.07
C GLY A 17 11.58 15.93 2.96
N ARG A 18 10.85 14.97 2.41
CA ARG A 18 10.38 13.76 3.12
C ARG A 18 11.53 12.79 3.35
N LEU A 19 12.30 12.51 2.30
CA LEU A 19 13.44 11.60 2.34
C LEU A 19 14.45 11.96 3.46
N ARG A 20 14.69 13.25 3.68
CA ARG A 20 15.58 13.71 4.77
C ARG A 20 15.11 13.24 6.14
N HIS A 21 13.81 13.29 6.42
CA HIS A 21 13.26 12.82 7.69
C HIS A 21 13.40 11.30 7.82
N VAL A 22 13.17 10.56 6.73
CA VAL A 22 13.31 9.09 6.69
C VAL A 22 14.76 8.67 6.97
N ILE A 23 15.74 9.27 6.28
CA ILE A 23 17.15 8.97 6.50
C ILE A 23 17.56 9.29 7.95
N THR A 24 17.19 10.48 8.46
CA THR A 24 17.49 10.87 9.85
C THR A 24 16.88 9.91 10.87
N ALA A 25 15.70 9.37 10.60
CA ALA A 25 15.05 8.40 11.49
C ALA A 25 15.75 7.03 11.45
N PHE A 26 16.27 6.62 10.30
CA PHE A 26 17.09 5.41 10.23
C PHE A 26 18.40 5.54 11.02
N GLU A 27 19.06 6.69 11.06
CA GLU A 27 20.23 6.91 11.91
C GLU A 27 19.96 6.76 13.42
N ARG A 28 18.68 6.76 13.83
CA ARG A 28 18.22 6.66 15.22
C ARG A 28 17.58 5.31 15.57
N GLN A 29 17.74 4.32 14.70
CA GLN A 29 17.19 2.98 14.97
C GLN A 29 17.86 2.37 16.21
N ALA A 30 17.07 1.70 17.04
CA ALA A 30 17.55 0.91 18.17
C ALA A 30 18.31 -0.35 17.72
N TYR A 31 18.21 -0.72 16.47
CA TYR A 31 18.93 -1.84 15.86
C TYR A 31 20.40 -1.46 15.60
N PRO A 32 21.37 -2.38 15.80
CA PRO A 32 22.79 -2.06 15.61
C PRO A 32 23.12 -1.58 14.21
N SER A 33 23.83 -0.46 14.09
CA SER A 33 24.16 0.20 12.82
C SER A 33 25.05 -0.63 11.88
N ASP A 34 25.72 -1.65 12.40
CA ASP A 34 26.49 -2.62 11.64
C ASP A 34 25.68 -3.84 11.19
N ALA A 35 24.40 -3.92 11.58
CA ALA A 35 23.48 -5.00 11.21
C ALA A 35 22.42 -4.60 10.17
N TYR A 36 22.53 -3.43 9.57
CA TYR A 36 21.69 -3.00 8.46
C TYR A 36 22.38 -1.99 7.54
N GLU A 37 21.86 -1.90 6.32
CA GLU A 37 22.16 -0.83 5.36
C GLU A 37 20.86 -0.15 4.92
N VAL A 38 20.96 1.10 4.49
CA VAL A 38 19.87 1.81 3.80
C VAL A 38 20.27 2.06 2.36
N ILE A 39 19.42 1.69 1.41
CA ILE A 39 19.63 1.85 -0.02
C ILE A 39 18.55 2.76 -0.56
N VAL A 40 18.91 3.98 -0.91
CA VAL A 40 18.01 4.96 -1.52
C VAL A 40 18.07 4.81 -3.05
N ILE A 41 16.92 4.69 -3.69
CA ILE A 41 16.83 4.65 -5.15
C ILE A 41 16.15 5.93 -5.63
N SER A 42 16.92 6.85 -6.20
CA SER A 42 16.41 8.08 -6.83
C SER A 42 15.92 7.75 -8.24
N ASP A 43 14.60 7.72 -8.42
CA ASP A 43 13.94 7.34 -9.68
C ASP A 43 13.77 8.56 -10.61
N GLY A 44 14.88 9.23 -10.95
CA GLY A 44 14.92 10.39 -11.85
C GLY A 44 14.45 11.67 -11.17
N SER A 45 14.81 11.89 -9.90
CA SER A 45 14.48 13.11 -9.17
C SER A 45 15.17 14.35 -9.76
N THR A 46 14.46 15.48 -9.74
CA THR A 46 14.93 16.78 -10.25
C THR A 46 14.89 17.90 -9.20
N ASP A 47 14.53 17.57 -7.96
CA ASP A 47 14.34 18.49 -6.83
C ASP A 47 15.59 18.70 -5.97
N GLY A 48 16.75 18.22 -6.43
CA GLY A 48 18.01 18.27 -5.69
C GLY A 48 18.28 17.04 -4.82
N THR A 49 17.46 15.99 -4.92
CA THR A 49 17.65 14.71 -4.17
C THR A 49 19.03 14.12 -4.42
N ASP A 50 19.48 14.02 -5.68
CA ASP A 50 20.75 13.40 -6.03
C ASP A 50 21.94 14.20 -5.45
N ALA A 51 21.94 15.53 -5.62
CA ALA A 51 22.96 16.40 -5.05
C ALA A 51 23.02 16.33 -3.51
N TYR A 52 21.87 16.16 -2.86
CA TYR A 52 21.82 15.94 -1.42
C TYR A 52 22.47 14.60 -1.04
N LEU A 53 22.14 13.51 -1.72
CA LEU A 53 22.68 12.18 -1.44
C LEU A 53 24.20 12.12 -1.66
N GLU A 54 24.74 12.79 -2.68
CA GLU A 54 26.18 12.88 -2.96
C GLU A 54 26.96 13.55 -1.82
N THR A 55 26.37 14.55 -1.17
CA THR A 55 27.03 15.33 -0.12
C THR A 55 26.74 14.81 1.29
N LEU A 56 25.77 13.93 1.44
CA LEU A 56 25.35 13.41 2.73
C LEU A 56 26.45 12.59 3.40
N ARG A 57 26.69 12.87 4.68
CA ARG A 57 27.52 12.04 5.56
C ARG A 57 26.61 11.39 6.58
N SER A 58 26.63 10.08 6.61
CA SER A 58 25.77 9.28 7.50
C SER A 58 26.60 8.45 8.47
N THR A 59 26.04 8.20 9.65
CA THR A 59 26.62 7.31 10.66
C THR A 59 26.27 5.83 10.46
N MET A 60 25.28 5.56 9.60
CA MET A 60 24.89 4.20 9.19
C MET A 60 25.45 3.87 7.80
N GLN A 61 25.39 2.61 7.40
CA GLN A 61 25.71 2.20 6.04
C GLN A 61 24.62 2.69 5.08
N LEU A 62 24.90 3.81 4.39
CA LEU A 62 24.01 4.41 3.41
C LEU A 62 24.59 4.27 2.01
N ARG A 63 23.76 3.74 1.11
CA ARG A 63 24.06 3.63 -0.33
C ARG A 63 22.93 4.26 -1.11
N TRP A 64 23.22 4.74 -2.31
CA TRP A 64 22.17 5.24 -3.21
C TRP A 64 22.47 4.87 -4.67
N LEU A 65 21.43 4.83 -5.46
CA LEU A 65 21.46 4.66 -6.91
C LEU A 65 20.55 5.71 -7.53
N THR A 66 20.95 6.21 -8.69
CA THR A 66 20.11 7.07 -9.55
C THR A 66 19.75 6.30 -10.82
N GLN A 67 18.50 6.36 -11.22
CA GLN A 67 18.02 5.80 -12.49
C GLN A 67 17.08 6.78 -13.20
N PRO A 68 16.88 6.69 -14.53
CA PRO A 68 15.78 7.37 -15.19
C PRO A 68 14.43 6.94 -14.60
N ASN A 69 13.43 7.84 -14.54
CA ASN A 69 12.14 7.50 -13.95
C ASN A 69 11.46 6.33 -14.67
N GLN A 70 11.40 5.19 -13.98
CA GLN A 70 10.79 3.93 -14.44
C GLN A 70 9.64 3.48 -13.53
N GLY A 71 9.44 4.19 -12.43
CA GLY A 71 8.36 3.93 -11.47
C GLY A 71 8.78 3.07 -10.27
N PRO A 72 7.88 2.94 -9.28
CA PRO A 72 8.21 2.36 -7.98
C PRO A 72 8.63 0.88 -8.04
N ALA A 73 8.07 0.10 -8.95
CA ALA A 73 8.45 -1.31 -9.14
C ALA A 73 9.92 -1.44 -9.57
N ALA A 74 10.34 -0.70 -10.60
CA ALA A 74 11.72 -0.71 -11.10
C ALA A 74 12.70 -0.20 -10.03
N ALA A 75 12.34 0.87 -9.31
CA ALA A 75 13.17 1.39 -8.23
C ALA A 75 13.37 0.35 -7.10
N ARG A 76 12.31 -0.32 -6.67
CA ARG A 76 12.42 -1.39 -5.66
C ARG A 76 13.21 -2.58 -6.17
N ASN A 77 13.04 -2.98 -7.43
CA ASN A 77 13.85 -4.03 -8.05
C ASN A 77 15.34 -3.69 -8.02
N ALA A 78 15.72 -2.46 -8.41
CA ALA A 78 17.10 -2.00 -8.34
C ALA A 78 17.65 -2.06 -6.91
N GLY A 79 16.86 -1.66 -5.92
CA GLY A 79 17.20 -1.77 -4.51
C GLY A 79 17.43 -3.21 -4.05
N VAL A 80 16.53 -4.14 -4.40
CA VAL A 80 16.64 -5.57 -4.07
C VAL A 80 17.88 -6.21 -4.72
N GLN A 81 18.19 -5.85 -5.97
CA GLN A 81 19.39 -6.35 -6.65
C GLN A 81 20.67 -5.85 -5.99
N THR A 82 20.71 -4.61 -5.56
CA THR A 82 21.86 -3.98 -4.91
C THR A 82 22.06 -4.46 -3.47
N ALA A 83 21.00 -4.89 -2.80
CA ALA A 83 20.97 -5.30 -1.42
C ALA A 83 21.91 -6.48 -1.12
N VAL A 84 22.60 -6.43 0.03
CA VAL A 84 23.43 -7.52 0.53
C VAL A 84 22.82 -8.21 1.75
N GLY A 85 21.76 -7.63 2.32
CA GLY A 85 21.06 -8.17 3.47
C GLY A 85 20.34 -9.49 3.20
N GLU A 86 20.24 -10.30 4.22
CA GLU A 86 19.44 -11.52 4.24
C GLU A 86 17.95 -11.20 4.09
N PHE A 87 17.52 -10.10 4.72
CA PHE A 87 16.17 -9.60 4.65
C PHE A 87 16.13 -8.23 3.98
N ILE A 88 15.07 -7.99 3.22
CA ILE A 88 14.72 -6.69 2.70
C ILE A 88 13.65 -6.08 3.61
N VAL A 89 13.82 -4.81 3.97
CA VAL A 89 12.76 -3.97 4.56
C VAL A 89 12.41 -2.91 3.52
N PHE A 90 11.18 -2.91 3.03
CA PHE A 90 10.66 -1.85 2.17
C PHE A 90 10.09 -0.74 3.05
N VAL A 91 10.50 0.50 2.78
CA VAL A 91 9.97 1.71 3.42
C VAL A 91 9.84 2.80 2.36
N ASP A 92 8.69 3.46 2.30
CA ASP A 92 8.48 4.56 1.36
C ASP A 92 9.14 5.86 1.88
N ASP A 93 9.45 6.78 0.98
CA ASP A 93 10.17 8.04 1.28
C ASP A 93 9.34 9.06 2.08
N ASP A 94 8.09 8.74 2.41
CA ASP A 94 7.19 9.50 3.29
C ASP A 94 6.76 8.73 4.54
N VAL A 95 7.43 7.61 4.82
CA VAL A 95 7.25 6.80 6.03
C VAL A 95 8.47 6.92 6.93
N VAL A 96 8.35 7.71 8.00
CA VAL A 96 9.41 7.89 9.00
C VAL A 96 9.36 6.72 9.99
N PRO A 97 10.38 5.85 10.03
CA PRO A 97 10.37 4.69 10.92
C PRO A 97 10.47 5.10 12.40
N GLU A 98 9.68 4.44 13.24
CA GLU A 98 9.88 4.52 14.69
C GLU A 98 11.22 3.87 15.09
N PRO A 99 11.84 4.29 16.21
CA PRO A 99 13.19 3.80 16.59
C PRO A 99 13.30 2.27 16.70
N GLN A 100 12.22 1.57 17.00
CA GLN A 100 12.20 0.12 17.17
C GLN A 100 11.80 -0.65 15.89
N LEU A 101 11.56 0.02 14.76
CA LEU A 101 11.01 -0.62 13.56
C LEU A 101 11.84 -1.85 13.13
N LEU A 102 13.15 -1.71 12.97
CA LEU A 102 14.02 -2.82 12.55
C LEU A 102 14.10 -3.94 13.59
N GLU A 103 14.14 -3.58 14.89
CA GLU A 103 14.14 -4.57 15.98
C GLU A 103 12.85 -5.39 15.99
N GLU A 104 11.71 -4.76 15.77
CA GLU A 104 10.40 -5.43 15.74
C GLU A 104 10.23 -6.31 14.51
N HIS A 105 10.75 -5.90 13.35
CA HIS A 105 10.83 -6.77 12.17
C HIS A 105 11.71 -7.99 12.46
N ALA A 106 12.90 -7.80 13.05
CA ALA A 106 13.80 -8.90 13.41
C ALA A 106 13.14 -9.86 14.39
N ARG A 107 12.44 -9.34 15.41
CA ARG A 107 11.69 -10.15 16.38
C ARG A 107 10.64 -11.01 15.69
N SER A 108 9.84 -10.44 14.80
CA SER A 108 8.80 -11.19 14.09
C SER A 108 9.37 -12.32 13.25
N HIS A 109 10.46 -12.09 12.52
CA HIS A 109 11.14 -13.14 11.76
C HIS A 109 11.71 -14.24 12.65
N HIS A 110 12.13 -13.92 13.86
CA HIS A 110 12.65 -14.90 14.81
C HIS A 110 11.52 -15.72 15.47
N GLU A 111 10.44 -15.07 15.90
CA GLU A 111 9.34 -15.71 16.65
C GLU A 111 8.47 -16.63 15.77
N THR A 112 8.35 -16.36 14.50
CA THR A 112 7.54 -17.17 13.57
C THR A 112 8.18 -18.51 13.21
N ALA A 113 9.38 -18.83 13.72
CA ALA A 113 10.09 -20.11 13.55
C ALA A 113 10.10 -20.66 12.09
N GLY A 114 9.69 -19.85 11.14
CA GLY A 114 9.57 -20.16 9.71
C GLY A 114 10.35 -19.16 8.86
N GLU A 115 11.04 -19.69 7.86
CA GLU A 115 11.77 -18.85 6.90
C GLU A 115 10.84 -18.16 5.90
N ASP A 116 9.57 -18.58 5.80
CA ASP A 116 8.62 -18.26 4.76
C ASP A 116 7.57 -17.22 5.22
N VAL A 117 8.06 -16.10 5.81
CA VAL A 117 7.19 -15.08 6.39
C VAL A 117 7.43 -13.72 5.78
N VAL A 118 6.33 -13.03 5.50
CA VAL A 118 6.27 -11.59 5.20
C VAL A 118 5.75 -10.86 6.44
N VAL A 119 6.54 -9.94 6.98
CA VAL A 119 6.15 -9.13 8.15
C VAL A 119 5.67 -7.77 7.69
N LEU A 120 4.48 -7.36 8.14
CA LEU A 120 3.85 -6.06 7.88
C LEU A 120 3.86 -5.24 9.17
N GLY A 121 4.33 -4.00 9.11
CA GLY A 121 4.20 -3.02 10.17
C GLY A 121 3.14 -1.96 9.84
N PRO A 122 2.52 -1.28 10.81
CA PRO A 122 1.51 -0.29 10.56
C PRO A 122 2.10 1.01 9.96
N LEU A 123 1.26 1.69 9.20
CA LEU A 123 1.47 3.06 8.74
C LEU A 123 0.58 3.97 9.59
N LEU A 124 1.18 4.65 10.57
CA LEU A 124 0.47 5.50 11.52
C LEU A 124 0.57 6.97 11.11
N THR A 125 -0.41 7.76 11.51
CA THR A 125 -0.37 9.20 11.27
C THR A 125 0.48 9.89 12.34
N PRO A 126 1.46 10.73 11.96
CA PRO A 126 2.20 11.53 12.92
C PRO A 126 1.30 12.48 13.71
N GLU A 127 1.62 12.71 14.97
CA GLU A 127 0.89 13.67 15.81
C GLU A 127 0.94 15.08 15.20
N GLY A 128 -0.21 15.76 15.18
CA GLY A 128 -0.34 17.10 14.60
C GLY A 128 -0.30 17.17 13.07
N PHE A 129 -0.12 16.05 12.36
CA PHE A 129 -0.16 16.06 10.90
C PHE A 129 -1.57 16.21 10.37
N VAL A 130 -1.81 17.27 9.57
CA VAL A 130 -3.13 17.57 9.00
C VAL A 130 -3.25 16.91 7.64
N MET A 131 -4.12 15.92 7.55
CA MET A 131 -4.44 15.22 6.29
C MET A 131 -5.63 15.84 5.58
N ALA A 132 -5.63 15.74 4.24
CA ALA A 132 -6.84 15.98 3.46
C ALA A 132 -7.97 15.02 3.89
N PRO A 133 -9.26 15.45 3.86
CA PRO A 133 -10.36 14.63 4.40
C PRO A 133 -10.48 13.22 3.81
N TRP A 134 -10.22 13.04 2.51
CA TRP A 134 -10.23 11.73 1.86
C TRP A 134 -9.06 10.83 2.30
N VAL A 135 -7.88 11.42 2.59
CA VAL A 135 -6.72 10.70 3.12
C VAL A 135 -6.98 10.28 4.57
N ARG A 136 -7.58 11.17 5.37
CA ARG A 136 -8.02 10.85 6.74
C ARG A 136 -9.01 9.69 6.76
N TRP A 137 -10.00 9.69 5.85
CA TRP A 137 -10.94 8.58 5.72
C TRP A 137 -10.23 7.26 5.38
N GLU A 138 -9.26 7.28 4.46
CA GLU A 138 -8.45 6.10 4.11
C GLU A 138 -7.66 5.59 5.33
N GLN A 139 -7.04 6.49 6.08
CA GLN A 139 -6.33 6.17 7.32
C GLN A 139 -7.26 5.56 8.38
N GLU A 140 -8.47 6.07 8.54
CA GLU A 140 -9.46 5.49 9.45
C GLU A 140 -9.83 4.05 9.04
N MET A 141 -9.90 3.75 7.75
CA MET A 141 -10.14 2.37 7.28
C MET A 141 -8.93 1.46 7.58
N LEU A 142 -7.70 1.94 7.40
CA LEU A 142 -6.49 1.20 7.79
C LEU A 142 -6.46 0.94 9.30
N MET A 143 -6.77 1.92 10.13
CA MET A 143 -6.82 1.76 11.59
C MET A 143 -7.86 0.74 12.04
N LYS A 144 -9.03 0.66 11.38
CA LYS A 144 -10.03 -0.39 11.63
C LYS A 144 -9.49 -1.77 11.28
N GLN A 145 -8.78 -1.89 10.17
CA GLN A 145 -8.13 -3.12 9.74
C GLN A 145 -7.05 -3.56 10.74
N TYR A 146 -6.16 -2.66 11.14
CA TYR A 146 -5.13 -2.94 12.14
C TYR A 146 -5.74 -3.38 13.47
N SER A 147 -6.80 -2.71 13.91
CA SER A 147 -7.51 -3.08 15.13
C SER A 147 -8.15 -4.48 15.04
N ALA A 148 -8.69 -4.84 13.90
CA ALA A 148 -9.25 -6.17 13.67
C ALA A 148 -8.14 -7.26 13.66
N MET A 149 -6.99 -6.97 13.06
CA MET A 149 -5.82 -7.88 13.10
C MET A 149 -5.30 -8.07 14.53
N LEU A 150 -5.22 -7.00 15.33
CA LEU A 150 -4.79 -7.10 16.73
C LEU A 150 -5.72 -7.92 17.60
N ARG A 151 -7.02 -7.92 17.32
CA ARG A 151 -8.01 -8.75 18.04
C ARG A 151 -8.08 -10.20 17.54
N GLY A 152 -7.39 -10.52 16.42
CA GLY A 152 -7.50 -11.83 15.78
C GLY A 152 -8.78 -12.02 14.96
N ASP A 153 -9.60 -10.96 14.74
CA ASP A 153 -10.81 -11.00 13.91
C ASP A 153 -10.47 -11.10 12.42
N TRP A 154 -9.25 -10.68 12.06
CA TRP A 154 -8.77 -10.65 10.69
C TRP A 154 -7.30 -11.08 10.63
N SER A 155 -6.95 -11.97 9.73
CA SER A 155 -5.57 -12.37 9.48
C SER A 155 -4.95 -11.50 8.38
N ALA A 156 -3.68 -11.16 8.54
CA ALA A 156 -2.91 -10.55 7.47
C ALA A 156 -2.79 -11.52 6.28
N THR A 157 -2.99 -11.04 5.07
CA THR A 157 -2.88 -11.79 3.82
C THR A 157 -2.15 -10.98 2.75
N ALA A 158 -1.90 -11.57 1.60
CA ALA A 158 -1.33 -10.88 0.44
C ALA A 158 -2.12 -9.61 0.04
N ARG A 159 -3.44 -9.55 0.28
CA ARG A 159 -4.26 -8.37 -0.02
C ARG A 159 -3.97 -7.16 0.86
N GLN A 160 -3.36 -7.37 2.02
CA GLN A 160 -2.96 -6.31 2.95
C GLN A 160 -1.47 -5.96 2.83
N PHE A 161 -0.77 -6.56 1.87
CA PHE A 161 0.63 -6.23 1.64
C PHE A 161 0.77 -4.82 1.06
N TYR A 162 1.73 -4.08 1.59
CA TYR A 162 2.18 -2.79 1.07
C TYR A 162 3.66 -2.61 1.35
N THR A 163 4.37 -2.01 0.41
CA THR A 163 5.82 -1.78 0.51
C THR A 163 6.20 -0.54 1.32
N GLY A 164 5.24 0.17 1.89
CA GLY A 164 5.54 1.31 2.76
C GLY A 164 6.13 0.91 4.12
N ASN A 165 5.91 -0.35 4.57
CA ASN A 165 6.48 -0.90 5.80
C ASN A 165 6.31 -2.42 5.83
N ALA A 166 7.20 -3.13 5.17
CA ALA A 166 7.15 -4.59 5.09
C ALA A 166 8.56 -5.19 5.02
N SER A 167 8.75 -6.39 5.56
CA SER A 167 10.01 -7.12 5.42
C SER A 167 9.81 -8.59 5.10
N LEU A 168 10.75 -9.15 4.33
CA LEU A 168 10.83 -10.56 3.99
C LEU A 168 12.25 -10.93 3.56
N ARG A 169 12.53 -12.24 3.46
CA ARG A 169 13.83 -12.70 2.94
C ARG A 169 14.02 -12.25 1.49
N ARG A 170 15.21 -11.72 1.20
CA ARG A 170 15.62 -11.32 -0.15
C ARG A 170 15.50 -12.47 -1.16
N SER A 171 15.85 -13.68 -0.76
CA SER A 171 15.76 -14.87 -1.62
C SER A 171 14.35 -15.14 -2.14
N HIS A 172 13.30 -14.89 -1.34
CA HIS A 172 11.91 -15.06 -1.78
C HIS A 172 11.50 -14.04 -2.86
N ILE A 173 11.95 -12.78 -2.72
CA ILE A 173 11.70 -11.76 -3.73
C ILE A 173 12.36 -12.13 -5.05
N LEU A 174 13.63 -12.56 -4.99
CA LEU A 174 14.38 -12.98 -6.18
C LEU A 174 13.79 -14.22 -6.83
N ALA A 175 13.40 -15.23 -6.04
CA ALA A 175 12.75 -16.44 -6.52
C ALA A 175 11.38 -16.16 -7.16
N ALA A 176 10.66 -15.15 -6.65
CA ALA A 176 9.41 -14.69 -7.25
C ALA A 176 9.61 -13.85 -8.52
N GLY A 177 10.86 -13.48 -8.89
CA GLY A 177 11.19 -12.67 -10.06
C GLY A 177 11.10 -11.16 -9.84
N GLY A 178 11.02 -10.70 -8.56
CA GLY A 178 10.91 -9.28 -8.24
C GLY A 178 9.52 -8.69 -8.50
N PHE A 179 9.42 -7.36 -8.49
CA PHE A 179 8.20 -6.62 -8.84
C PHE A 179 7.97 -6.62 -10.36
N ASP A 180 6.71 -6.76 -10.78
CA ASP A 180 6.34 -6.60 -12.19
C ASP A 180 6.26 -5.10 -12.55
N GLU A 181 7.21 -4.63 -13.36
CA GLU A 181 7.35 -3.22 -13.76
C GLU A 181 6.23 -2.74 -14.71
N GLY A 182 5.41 -3.64 -15.21
CA GLY A 182 4.20 -3.32 -15.96
C GLY A 182 3.11 -2.67 -15.11
N PHE A 183 3.16 -2.85 -13.79
CA PHE A 183 2.22 -2.25 -12.85
C PHE A 183 2.78 -0.94 -12.28
N ARG A 184 2.04 0.16 -12.50
CA ARG A 184 2.33 1.46 -11.90
C ARG A 184 1.65 1.66 -10.54
N ARG A 185 0.71 0.78 -10.18
CA ARG A 185 0.01 0.68 -8.89
C ARG A 185 -0.34 -0.76 -8.60
N ALA A 186 -0.38 -1.10 -7.30
CA ALA A 186 -0.62 -2.44 -6.80
C ALA A 186 0.42 -3.48 -7.29
N GLU A 187 1.61 -3.01 -7.68
CA GLU A 187 2.78 -3.83 -7.94
C GLU A 187 3.21 -4.64 -6.71
N ASP A 188 2.93 -4.08 -5.53
CA ASP A 188 3.13 -4.70 -4.23
C ASP A 188 2.15 -5.87 -4.02
N VAL A 189 0.87 -5.66 -4.22
CA VAL A 189 -0.16 -6.71 -4.09
C VAL A 189 0.05 -7.82 -5.13
N GLU A 190 0.45 -7.46 -6.36
CA GLU A 190 0.79 -8.43 -7.39
C GLU A 190 1.94 -9.36 -6.95
N LEU A 191 3.04 -8.77 -6.43
CA LEU A 191 4.14 -9.54 -5.87
C LEU A 191 3.67 -10.41 -4.69
N ALA A 192 2.87 -9.85 -3.78
CA ALA A 192 2.36 -10.57 -2.62
C ALA A 192 1.54 -11.80 -3.00
N TYR A 193 0.75 -11.75 -4.07
CA TYR A 193 0.03 -12.94 -4.56
C TYR A 193 0.98 -14.03 -5.05
N ARG A 194 2.08 -13.67 -5.73
CA ARG A 194 3.10 -14.65 -6.12
C ARG A 194 3.82 -15.23 -4.90
N LEU A 195 4.15 -14.40 -3.91
CA LEU A 195 4.74 -14.86 -2.65
C LEU A 195 3.79 -15.80 -1.88
N ALA A 196 2.51 -15.47 -1.79
CA ALA A 196 1.50 -16.34 -1.17
C ALA A 196 1.34 -17.67 -1.92
N SER A 197 1.36 -17.64 -3.25
CA SER A 197 1.32 -18.85 -4.09
C SER A 197 2.55 -19.75 -3.91
N ASN A 198 3.68 -19.16 -3.49
CA ASN A 198 4.90 -19.88 -3.13
C ASN A 198 4.91 -20.34 -1.65
N GLY A 199 3.80 -20.18 -0.91
CA GLY A 199 3.64 -20.67 0.45
C GLY A 199 3.97 -19.67 1.56
N LEU A 200 4.37 -18.44 1.24
CA LEU A 200 4.69 -17.44 2.27
C LEU A 200 3.44 -17.04 3.07
N GLN A 201 3.62 -16.95 4.37
CA GLN A 201 2.61 -16.44 5.30
C GLN A 201 2.82 -14.95 5.56
N PHE A 202 1.72 -14.24 5.89
CA PHE A 202 1.75 -12.82 6.20
C PHE A 202 1.47 -12.63 7.69
N VAL A 203 2.31 -11.85 8.36
CA VAL A 203 2.21 -11.56 9.79
C VAL A 203 2.18 -10.06 9.99
N PHE A 204 1.30 -9.60 10.85
CA PHE A 204 1.19 -8.20 11.21
C PHE A 204 1.79 -7.94 12.60
N ASN A 205 2.80 -7.06 12.68
CA ASN A 205 3.38 -6.60 13.93
C ASN A 205 3.11 -5.11 14.13
N PHE A 206 2.16 -4.78 15.00
CA PHE A 206 1.79 -3.40 15.29
C PHE A 206 2.93 -2.57 15.87
N LYS A 207 3.93 -3.18 16.50
CA LYS A 207 5.07 -2.48 17.10
C LYS A 207 6.12 -2.07 16.08
N ALA A 208 6.18 -2.72 14.93
CA ALA A 208 7.06 -2.34 13.83
C ALA A 208 6.51 -1.12 13.10
N ALA A 209 6.32 0.01 13.79
CA ALA A 209 5.55 1.15 13.30
C ALA A 209 6.38 2.12 12.45
N GLY A 210 5.75 2.67 11.40
CA GLY A 210 6.23 3.80 10.63
C GLY A 210 5.22 4.95 10.63
N MET A 211 5.70 6.18 10.78
CA MET A 211 4.88 7.39 10.75
C MET A 211 4.73 7.87 9.31
N HIS A 212 3.55 7.68 8.75
CA HIS A 212 3.25 7.97 7.35
C HIS A 212 2.71 9.38 7.17
N PHE A 213 3.45 10.22 6.48
CA PHE A 213 3.04 11.56 6.08
C PHE A 213 2.21 11.52 4.81
N ALA A 214 1.10 10.83 4.85
CA ALA A 214 0.24 10.60 3.71
C ALA A 214 -0.28 11.91 3.11
N ASP A 215 0.15 12.20 1.87
CA ASP A 215 -0.30 13.36 1.11
C ASP A 215 -0.66 12.93 -0.31
N ARG A 216 -1.95 13.06 -0.64
CA ARG A 216 -2.49 12.65 -1.94
C ARG A 216 -3.56 13.62 -2.39
N SER A 217 -3.46 14.09 -3.62
CA SER A 217 -4.51 14.92 -4.20
C SER A 217 -5.83 14.13 -4.34
N TYR A 218 -6.96 14.83 -4.29
CA TYR A 218 -8.29 14.20 -4.46
C TYR A 218 -8.38 13.39 -5.77
N ARG A 219 -7.85 13.92 -6.86
CA ARG A 219 -7.83 13.22 -8.14
C ARG A 219 -7.01 11.94 -8.07
N ALA A 220 -5.79 12.00 -7.53
CA ALA A 220 -4.93 10.82 -7.39
C ALA A 220 -5.55 9.75 -6.48
N TRP A 221 -6.35 10.15 -5.49
CA TRP A 221 -7.09 9.24 -4.62
C TRP A 221 -8.22 8.51 -5.38
N LEU A 222 -9.00 9.22 -6.21
CA LEU A 222 -10.03 8.60 -7.05
C LEU A 222 -9.43 7.69 -8.13
N ASP A 223 -8.35 8.15 -8.79
CA ASP A 223 -7.63 7.37 -9.79
C ASP A 223 -7.03 6.09 -9.18
N ALA A 224 -6.62 6.13 -7.91
CA ALA A 224 -6.18 4.94 -7.20
C ALA A 224 -7.31 3.92 -7.00
N ALA A 225 -8.48 4.37 -6.54
CA ALA A 225 -9.64 3.49 -6.37
C ALA A 225 -10.05 2.82 -7.69
N TYR A 226 -10.11 3.58 -8.77
CA TYR A 226 -10.39 3.06 -10.12
C TYR A 226 -9.37 2.01 -10.56
N THR A 227 -8.07 2.30 -10.36
CA THR A 227 -6.99 1.40 -10.74
C THR A 227 -7.00 0.10 -9.93
N TYR A 228 -7.33 0.16 -8.63
CA TYR A 228 -7.47 -1.05 -7.81
C TYR A 228 -8.57 -1.97 -8.35
N GLY A 229 -9.73 -1.42 -8.73
CA GLY A 229 -10.80 -2.23 -9.33
C GLY A 229 -10.37 -2.90 -10.64
N ARG A 230 -9.67 -2.18 -11.52
CA ARG A 230 -9.09 -2.74 -12.74
C ARG A 230 -8.08 -3.85 -12.47
N ASN A 231 -7.14 -3.58 -11.56
CA ASN A 231 -6.06 -4.52 -11.26
C ASN A 231 -6.59 -5.81 -10.65
N ASP A 232 -7.63 -5.78 -9.83
CA ASP A 232 -8.24 -6.98 -9.27
C ASP A 232 -8.79 -7.90 -10.39
N VAL A 233 -9.35 -7.34 -11.47
CA VAL A 233 -9.76 -8.13 -12.65
C VAL A 233 -8.55 -8.68 -13.41
N ILE A 234 -7.53 -7.86 -13.63
CA ILE A 234 -6.27 -8.28 -14.29
C ILE A 234 -5.61 -9.40 -13.49
N PHE A 235 -5.55 -9.28 -12.16
CA PHE A 235 -4.96 -10.32 -11.29
C PHE A 235 -5.75 -11.63 -11.39
N ALA A 236 -7.08 -11.55 -11.39
CA ALA A 236 -7.92 -12.74 -11.52
C ALA A 236 -7.75 -13.41 -12.89
N ARG A 237 -7.81 -12.63 -13.97
CA ARG A 237 -7.79 -13.12 -15.35
C ARG A 237 -6.38 -13.52 -15.81
N ASP A 238 -5.40 -12.61 -15.59
CA ASP A 238 -4.09 -12.68 -16.25
C ASP A 238 -2.98 -13.19 -15.30
N ARG A 239 -3.23 -13.17 -13.96
CA ARG A 239 -2.26 -13.59 -12.95
C ARG A 239 -2.70 -14.82 -12.14
N LYS A 240 -3.66 -15.59 -12.66
CA LYS A 240 -4.14 -16.87 -12.08
C LYS A 240 -4.71 -16.74 -10.66
N GLN A 241 -5.23 -15.56 -10.31
CA GLN A 241 -5.87 -15.33 -9.01
C GLN A 241 -7.39 -15.54 -9.13
N GLU A 242 -7.84 -16.68 -9.64
CA GLU A 242 -9.24 -16.99 -9.97
C GLU A 242 -10.19 -16.83 -8.77
N TRP A 243 -9.68 -16.99 -7.56
CA TRP A 243 -10.43 -16.81 -6.31
C TRP A 243 -10.87 -15.35 -6.05
N LEU A 244 -10.22 -14.36 -6.70
CA LEU A 244 -10.53 -12.94 -6.50
C LEU A 244 -11.95 -12.58 -6.94
N LEU A 245 -12.36 -12.96 -8.13
CA LEU A 245 -13.68 -12.57 -8.65
C LEU A 245 -14.84 -13.05 -7.76
N PRO A 246 -14.90 -14.33 -7.32
CA PRO A 246 -15.90 -14.78 -6.36
C PRO A 246 -15.84 -14.02 -5.03
N THR A 247 -14.64 -13.69 -4.56
CA THR A 247 -14.43 -12.95 -3.31
C THR A 247 -14.95 -11.52 -3.42
N ILE A 248 -14.58 -10.80 -4.49
CA ILE A 248 -15.06 -9.43 -4.76
C ILE A 248 -16.59 -9.40 -4.88
N ARG A 249 -17.17 -10.40 -5.54
CA ARG A 249 -18.64 -10.53 -5.64
C ARG A 249 -19.28 -10.68 -4.27
N ARG A 250 -18.74 -11.54 -3.40
CA ARG A 250 -19.23 -11.71 -2.02
C ARG A 250 -19.11 -10.40 -1.24
N GLU A 251 -17.94 -9.78 -1.27
CA GLU A 251 -17.71 -8.47 -0.63
C GLU A 251 -18.67 -7.39 -1.14
N PHE A 252 -19.00 -7.40 -2.44
CA PHE A 252 -19.98 -6.48 -3.00
C PHE A 252 -21.38 -6.72 -2.45
N LEU A 253 -21.79 -7.97 -2.33
CA LEU A 253 -23.11 -8.34 -1.77
C LEU A 253 -23.24 -8.00 -0.29
N ASP A 254 -22.13 -8.01 0.46
CA ASP A 254 -22.07 -7.61 1.87
C ASP A 254 -22.04 -6.08 2.06
N ARG A 255 -21.80 -5.29 0.99
CA ARG A 255 -21.85 -3.83 1.07
C ARG A 255 -23.25 -3.33 1.41
N HIS A 256 -23.29 -2.18 2.10
CA HIS A 256 -24.53 -1.48 2.40
C HIS A 256 -25.38 -1.28 1.12
N PHE A 257 -26.71 -1.46 1.23
CA PHE A 257 -27.60 -1.41 0.06
C PHE A 257 -27.49 -0.12 -0.78
N LEU A 258 -27.22 1.03 -0.14
CA LEU A 258 -27.02 2.30 -0.85
C LEU A 258 -25.80 2.25 -1.79
N VAL A 259 -24.70 1.62 -1.38
CA VAL A 259 -23.51 1.46 -2.23
C VAL A 259 -23.84 0.57 -3.42
N ARG A 260 -24.51 -0.57 -3.18
CA ARG A 260 -24.92 -1.48 -4.24
C ARG A 260 -25.87 -0.82 -5.25
N SER A 261 -26.85 -0.06 -4.77
CA SER A 261 -27.79 0.68 -5.61
C SER A 261 -27.09 1.77 -6.43
N LEU A 262 -26.16 2.50 -5.81
CA LEU A 262 -25.36 3.52 -6.46
C LEU A 262 -24.52 2.95 -7.60
N VAL A 263 -23.78 1.88 -7.33
CA VAL A 263 -22.96 1.18 -8.31
C VAL A 263 -23.82 0.63 -9.46
N ARG A 264 -24.95 0.00 -9.12
CA ARG A 264 -25.90 -0.52 -10.13
C ARG A 264 -26.46 0.57 -11.04
N ALA A 265 -26.81 1.73 -10.49
CA ALA A 265 -27.36 2.85 -11.27
C ALA A 265 -26.30 3.47 -12.20
N CYS A 266 -25.04 3.54 -11.76
CA CYS A 266 -23.96 4.21 -12.47
C CYS A 266 -23.21 3.34 -13.49
N ARG A 267 -23.32 2.00 -13.37
CA ARG A 267 -22.57 1.06 -14.23
C ARG A 267 -22.80 1.35 -15.71
N GLY A 268 -21.70 1.46 -16.49
CA GLY A 268 -21.74 1.73 -17.92
C GLY A 268 -22.27 3.14 -18.31
N ARG A 269 -22.51 4.02 -17.32
CA ARG A 269 -23.09 5.34 -17.52
C ARG A 269 -22.14 6.46 -17.08
N SER A 270 -21.10 6.73 -17.85
CA SER A 270 -20.03 7.67 -17.48
C SER A 270 -20.51 9.07 -17.08
N ARG A 271 -21.60 9.58 -17.71
CA ARG A 271 -22.18 10.89 -17.35
C ARG A 271 -22.83 10.85 -15.97
N LEU A 272 -23.60 9.80 -15.69
CA LEU A 272 -24.26 9.61 -14.38
C LEU A 272 -23.21 9.43 -13.29
N THR A 273 -22.18 8.63 -13.53
CA THR A 273 -21.05 8.45 -12.61
C THR A 273 -20.39 9.77 -12.24
N ARG A 274 -20.12 10.64 -13.24
CA ARG A 274 -19.54 11.96 -12.97
C ARG A 274 -20.45 12.86 -12.15
N MET A 275 -21.74 12.90 -12.48
CA MET A 275 -22.73 13.69 -11.73
C MET A 275 -22.84 13.19 -10.29
N THR A 276 -22.94 11.89 -10.09
CA THR A 276 -23.02 11.26 -8.77
C THR A 276 -21.76 11.51 -7.95
N SER A 277 -20.58 11.41 -8.57
CA SER A 277 -19.31 11.74 -7.91
C SER A 277 -19.26 13.20 -7.48
N ALA A 278 -19.76 14.14 -8.31
CA ALA A 278 -19.84 15.55 -7.93
C ALA A 278 -20.78 15.81 -6.76
N VAL A 279 -21.95 15.17 -6.73
CA VAL A 279 -22.90 15.26 -5.61
C VAL A 279 -22.32 14.69 -4.32
N LEU A 280 -21.70 13.51 -4.38
CA LEU A 280 -21.04 12.91 -3.22
C LEU A 280 -19.88 13.76 -2.71
N LYS A 281 -19.09 14.37 -3.62
CA LYS A 281 -18.01 15.29 -3.23
C LYS A 281 -18.56 16.52 -2.53
N LEU A 282 -19.62 17.13 -3.06
CA LEU A 282 -20.27 18.27 -2.42
C LEU A 282 -20.83 17.91 -1.03
N ALA A 283 -21.44 16.73 -0.91
CA ALA A 283 -21.93 16.24 0.39
C ALA A 283 -20.77 16.01 1.38
N ALA A 284 -19.63 15.45 0.93
CA ALA A 284 -18.45 15.28 1.74
C ALA A 284 -17.89 16.63 2.22
N ASP A 285 -17.72 17.61 1.30
CA ASP A 285 -17.20 18.95 1.63
C ASP A 285 -18.11 19.69 2.61
N SER A 286 -19.43 19.63 2.39
CA SER A 286 -20.42 20.22 3.30
C SER A 286 -20.38 19.56 4.68
N ALA A 287 -20.25 18.23 4.73
CA ALA A 287 -20.14 17.47 5.97
C ALA A 287 -18.85 17.80 6.74
N THR A 288 -17.73 17.96 6.03
CA THR A 288 -16.45 18.40 6.62
C THR A 288 -16.62 19.79 7.27
N LEU A 289 -17.23 20.74 6.56
CA LEU A 289 -17.48 22.11 7.07
C LEU A 289 -18.37 22.09 8.31
N LEU A 290 -19.41 21.25 8.32
CA LEU A 290 -20.38 21.10 9.41
C LEU A 290 -19.89 20.14 10.52
N ARG A 291 -18.69 19.59 10.40
CA ARG A 291 -18.13 18.58 11.31
C ARG A 291 -19.02 17.34 11.48
N ALA A 292 -19.76 16.97 10.44
CA ALA A 292 -20.66 15.83 10.43
C ALA A 292 -19.93 14.56 9.94
N SER A 293 -19.01 14.03 10.75
CA SER A 293 -18.07 12.94 10.39
C SER A 293 -18.74 11.68 9.86
N ALA A 294 -19.94 11.33 10.35
CA ALA A 294 -20.68 10.15 9.86
C ALA A 294 -21.16 10.32 8.42
N ILE A 295 -21.57 11.53 8.00
CA ILE A 295 -21.99 11.84 6.64
C ILE A 295 -20.76 11.90 5.73
N GLU A 296 -19.71 12.58 6.20
CA GLU A 296 -18.42 12.67 5.50
C GLU A 296 -17.87 11.29 5.16
N GLY A 297 -17.78 10.40 6.14
CA GLY A 297 -17.28 9.04 5.94
C GLY A 297 -18.12 8.22 4.95
N LYS A 298 -19.46 8.35 4.99
CA LYS A 298 -20.36 7.69 4.03
C LYS A 298 -20.17 8.22 2.61
N ALA A 299 -19.98 9.54 2.46
CA ALA A 299 -19.77 10.15 1.15
C ALA A 299 -18.43 9.72 0.53
N TYR A 300 -17.32 9.71 1.30
CA TYR A 300 -16.03 9.18 0.82
C TYR A 300 -16.09 7.68 0.53
N SER A 301 -16.77 6.89 1.36
CA SER A 301 -17.01 5.47 1.07
C SER A 301 -17.79 5.28 -0.24
N GLY A 302 -18.83 6.09 -0.48
CA GLY A 302 -19.58 6.06 -1.74
C GLY A 302 -18.71 6.40 -2.95
N LEU A 303 -17.88 7.45 -2.85
CA LEU A 303 -16.94 7.88 -3.89
C LEU A 303 -15.92 6.78 -4.21
N PHE A 304 -15.25 6.25 -3.19
CA PHE A 304 -14.24 5.21 -3.36
C PHE A 304 -14.83 3.97 -4.02
N ASN A 305 -15.93 3.45 -3.48
CA ASN A 305 -16.58 2.27 -4.04
C ASN A 305 -17.08 2.51 -5.47
N LEU A 306 -17.63 3.69 -5.76
CA LEU A 306 -18.09 4.01 -7.11
C LEU A 306 -16.94 3.97 -8.13
N GLN A 307 -15.78 4.53 -7.78
CA GLN A 307 -14.61 4.50 -8.67
C GLN A 307 -14.01 3.11 -8.77
N TYR A 308 -13.90 2.38 -7.67
CA TYR A 308 -13.40 1.01 -7.65
C TYR A 308 -14.24 0.11 -8.58
N TYR A 309 -15.57 0.10 -8.42
CA TYR A 309 -16.43 -0.74 -9.26
C TYR A 309 -16.53 -0.23 -10.71
N ASN A 310 -16.32 1.06 -10.96
CA ASN A 310 -16.15 1.56 -12.33
C ASN A 310 -14.94 0.93 -13.00
N GLY A 311 -13.77 1.00 -12.35
CA GLY A 311 -12.57 0.36 -12.89
C GLY A 311 -12.72 -1.14 -13.07
N PHE A 312 -13.39 -1.80 -12.12
CA PHE A 312 -13.70 -3.23 -12.18
C PHE A 312 -14.55 -3.58 -13.42
N PHE A 313 -15.63 -2.84 -13.69
CA PHE A 313 -16.49 -3.10 -14.85
C PHE A 313 -15.85 -2.73 -16.19
N ASP A 314 -15.05 -1.67 -16.21
CA ASP A 314 -14.35 -1.25 -17.43
C ASP A 314 -13.30 -2.29 -17.88
N GLU A 315 -12.77 -3.09 -16.96
CA GLU A 315 -11.81 -4.14 -17.26
C GLU A 315 -12.43 -5.53 -17.47
N LEU A 316 -13.56 -5.81 -16.78
CA LEU A 316 -14.17 -7.16 -16.81
C LEU A 316 -15.00 -7.44 -18.07
N ASP A 317 -15.45 -6.42 -18.80
CA ASP A 317 -16.39 -6.50 -19.93
C ASP A 317 -17.76 -7.19 -19.62
N ASP A 318 -18.00 -7.61 -18.38
CA ASP A 318 -19.25 -8.20 -17.91
C ASP A 318 -19.88 -7.32 -16.81
N VAL A 319 -20.67 -6.35 -17.24
CA VAL A 319 -21.36 -5.42 -16.32
C VAL A 319 -22.42 -6.09 -15.44
N HIS A 320 -22.82 -7.34 -15.74
CA HIS A 320 -23.83 -8.10 -14.98
C HIS A 320 -23.21 -9.02 -13.92
N PHE A 321 -21.90 -9.25 -13.97
CA PHE A 321 -21.21 -10.23 -13.11
C PHE A 321 -21.59 -10.13 -11.62
N LEU A 322 -21.55 -8.92 -11.05
CA LEU A 322 -21.84 -8.69 -9.62
C LEU A 322 -23.35 -8.83 -9.28
N PHE A 323 -24.23 -8.84 -10.28
CA PHE A 323 -25.68 -8.76 -10.08
C PHE A 323 -26.44 -10.03 -10.52
N LYS A 324 -25.77 -11.06 -11.06
CA LYS A 324 -26.40 -12.26 -11.65
C LYS A 324 -27.46 -12.91 -10.75
N ASP A 325 -27.21 -13.00 -9.44
CA ASP A 325 -28.17 -13.60 -8.49
C ASP A 325 -29.20 -12.60 -7.95
N LEU A 326 -28.99 -11.30 -8.16
CA LEU A 326 -29.94 -10.26 -7.78
C LEU A 326 -30.97 -9.99 -8.89
N GLU A 327 -30.65 -10.37 -10.12
CA GLU A 327 -31.50 -10.17 -11.31
C GLU A 327 -32.33 -11.41 -11.64
N ASN A 328 -31.92 -12.61 -11.18
CA ASN A 328 -32.69 -13.87 -11.25
C ASN A 328 -32.74 -14.50 -9.85
N PRO A 329 -33.63 -14.07 -8.96
CA PRO A 329 -33.97 -14.83 -7.77
C PRO A 329 -34.71 -16.08 -8.23
N GLY A 330 -34.04 -17.27 -8.19
CA GLY A 330 -34.64 -18.58 -8.50
C GLY A 330 -35.85 -18.92 -7.63
#